data_6ccd242a593abdcc91599d8c0f9db026
#
_entry.id   6ccd242a593abdcc91599d8c0f9db026
#
_cell.length_a   1.000
_cell.length_b   1.000
_cell.length_c   1.000
_cell.angle_alpha   90.00
_cell.angle_beta   90.00
_cell.angle_gamma   90.00
#
_symmetry.space_group_name_H-M   'P 1'
#
loop_
_entity.id
_entity.type
_entity.pdbx_description
1 polymer ?
#
loop_
_entity_poly.entity_id
_entity_poly.type
_entity_poly.pdbx_seq_one_letter_code
_entity_poly.pdbx_strand_id
1 'polypeptide(L)'
;MNIKEEILEHTNRGLEIFCFYMPIDFVPKRNFRNPLYKDKRASCNIYLDTKSQCYRMKDFGNEAYSGDCFWFAATMLGLDVRSDFKKVLLTIIQDLNLNITMDFKTDENRKTKSFKDIRLVSSTSTNAKEELSEKKKIFKLYEQPFRADEIAYWQRYGITDKVLQKYHVKSLFRYETISNQGNPFSLTSTKNEPIFCYVMGDFVKIYRPNSKLRFLYGGDKSKDYIFGFEQLPSKGDILFITGGEKDVLSLSSHHFNAICFNSETASIPEPIIESLQLRFRHIILLYDTDETRIKRSREAGQAIGTIPCILSKSFFARNKN
;
A
#
# COMPACT_ATOMS: atom_id res chain seq x y z
N MET A 1 5.40 -19.62 22.85
CA MET A 1 6.66 -19.17 22.21
C MET A 1 6.39 -17.83 21.55
N ASN A 2 7.34 -16.90 21.49
CA ASN A 2 7.14 -15.62 20.81
C ASN A 2 7.19 -15.86 19.30
N ILE A 3 6.21 -15.37 18.54
CA ILE A 3 6.12 -15.52 17.07
C ILE A 3 7.42 -15.13 16.36
N LYS A 4 8.09 -14.07 16.85
CA LYS A 4 9.39 -13.66 16.34
C LYS A 4 10.43 -14.78 16.44
N GLU A 5 10.48 -15.47 17.57
CA GLU A 5 11.43 -16.57 17.80
C GLU A 5 11.09 -17.78 16.93
N GLU A 6 9.81 -18.09 16.78
CA GLU A 6 9.33 -19.16 15.92
C GLU A 6 9.71 -18.92 14.44
N ILE A 7 9.54 -17.68 13.95
CA ILE A 7 10.01 -17.31 12.61
C ILE A 7 11.52 -17.49 12.49
N LEU A 8 12.31 -17.08 13.47
CA LEU A 8 13.76 -17.24 13.45
C LEU A 8 14.20 -18.70 13.42
N GLU A 9 13.50 -19.57 14.11
CA GLU A 9 13.75 -21.03 14.09
C GLU A 9 13.48 -21.63 12.70
N HIS A 10 12.39 -21.23 12.06
CA HIS A 10 11.99 -21.69 10.72
C HIS A 10 12.76 -21.04 9.56
N THR A 11 13.60 -20.02 9.80
CA THR A 11 14.28 -19.25 8.76
C THR A 11 15.80 -19.20 8.94
N ASN A 12 16.38 -20.28 9.51
CA ASN A 12 17.81 -20.34 9.80
C ASN A 12 18.32 -19.06 10.49
N ARG A 13 17.69 -18.71 11.62
CA ARG A 13 17.99 -17.50 12.38
C ARG A 13 17.85 -16.20 11.59
N GLY A 14 16.94 -16.17 10.62
CA GLY A 14 16.63 -15.02 9.79
C GLY A 14 17.50 -14.89 8.53
N LEU A 15 18.40 -15.85 8.24
CA LEU A 15 19.18 -15.84 7.01
C LEU A 15 18.28 -15.97 5.78
N GLU A 16 17.29 -16.85 5.83
CA GLU A 16 16.37 -17.08 4.72
C GLU A 16 15.48 -15.84 4.44
N ILE A 17 15.20 -15.03 5.48
CA ILE A 17 14.52 -13.75 5.31
C ILE A 17 15.39 -12.80 4.48
N PHE A 18 16.69 -12.69 4.79
CA PHE A 18 17.62 -11.93 3.96
C PHE A 18 17.71 -12.48 2.54
N CYS A 19 17.82 -13.80 2.37
CA CYS A 19 17.89 -14.42 1.05
C CYS A 19 16.64 -14.13 0.21
N PHE A 20 15.46 -14.13 0.84
CA PHE A 20 14.20 -13.89 0.15
C PHE A 20 14.02 -12.43 -0.26
N TYR A 21 14.27 -11.48 0.65
CA TYR A 21 14.03 -10.05 0.39
C TYR A 21 15.22 -9.34 -0.28
N MET A 22 16.44 -9.91 -0.26
CA MET A 22 17.63 -9.31 -0.87
C MET A 22 17.50 -9.29 -2.39
N PRO A 23 17.64 -8.13 -3.06
CA PRO A 23 17.52 -8.03 -4.51
C PRO A 23 18.78 -8.46 -5.27
N ILE A 24 19.87 -8.71 -4.57
CA ILE A 24 21.17 -9.12 -5.12
C ILE A 24 21.67 -10.39 -4.42
N ASP A 25 22.53 -11.15 -5.09
CA ASP A 25 23.20 -12.28 -4.47
C ASP A 25 24.22 -11.80 -3.45
N PHE A 26 24.27 -12.46 -2.31
CA PHE A 26 25.26 -12.20 -1.27
C PHE A 26 25.74 -13.51 -0.62
N VAL A 27 26.89 -13.44 0.00
CA VAL A 27 27.43 -14.53 0.82
C VAL A 27 27.65 -14.01 2.23
N PRO A 28 27.09 -14.66 3.27
CA PRO A 28 27.31 -14.25 4.65
C PRO A 28 28.80 -14.10 4.98
N LYS A 29 29.15 -13.10 5.78
CA LYS A 29 30.53 -12.74 6.16
C LYS A 29 31.41 -12.22 5.01
N ARG A 30 30.88 -12.04 3.80
CA ARG A 30 31.56 -11.35 2.71
C ARG A 30 30.93 -9.99 2.48
N ASN A 31 31.75 -8.99 2.20
CA ASN A 31 31.25 -7.64 1.94
C ASN A 31 30.60 -7.57 0.56
N PHE A 32 29.48 -6.85 0.48
CA PHE A 32 28.75 -6.55 -0.74
C PHE A 32 28.32 -5.06 -0.73
N ARG A 33 27.89 -4.56 -1.88
CA ARG A 33 27.34 -3.19 -1.99
C ARG A 33 25.92 -3.16 -1.42
N ASN A 34 25.62 -2.11 -0.63
CA ASN A 34 24.31 -1.96 -0.07
C ASN A 34 23.26 -1.75 -1.18
N PRO A 35 22.21 -2.59 -1.29
CA PRO A 35 21.18 -2.44 -2.30
C PRO A 35 20.15 -1.33 -1.96
N LEU A 36 20.15 -0.82 -0.72
CA LEU A 36 19.16 0.16 -0.25
C LEU A 36 19.51 1.61 -0.65
N TYR A 37 20.70 1.84 -1.19
CA TYR A 37 21.12 3.14 -1.73
C TYR A 37 22.24 2.97 -2.76
N LYS A 38 22.60 4.06 -3.45
CA LYS A 38 23.67 4.06 -4.46
C LYS A 38 25.06 3.94 -3.78
N ASP A 39 25.40 2.73 -3.37
CA ASP A 39 26.67 2.43 -2.73
C ASP A 39 27.82 2.33 -3.76
N LYS A 40 28.92 3.04 -3.49
CA LYS A 40 30.11 3.04 -4.36
C LYS A 40 31.13 1.95 -3.98
N ARG A 41 31.05 1.43 -2.76
CA ARG A 41 32.02 0.45 -2.23
C ARG A 41 31.29 -0.68 -1.53
N ALA A 42 31.83 -1.90 -1.56
CA ALA A 42 31.26 -3.03 -0.85
C ALA A 42 31.50 -2.88 0.67
N SER A 43 30.56 -2.19 1.34
CA SER A 43 30.61 -1.84 2.75
C SER A 43 29.61 -2.61 3.64
N CYS A 44 28.70 -3.37 3.04
CA CYS A 44 27.71 -4.15 3.78
C CYS A 44 28.18 -5.57 4.05
N ASN A 45 27.80 -6.10 5.20
CA ASN A 45 28.05 -7.49 5.59
C ASN A 45 26.82 -8.06 6.31
N ILE A 46 26.48 -9.33 6.04
CA ILE A 46 25.49 -10.08 6.80
C ILE A 46 26.21 -11.13 7.64
N TYR A 47 25.94 -11.12 8.94
CA TYR A 47 26.55 -12.00 9.92
C TYR A 47 25.56 -12.45 10.98
N LEU A 48 25.80 -13.60 11.60
CA LEU A 48 25.04 -14.04 12.77
C LEU A 48 25.55 -13.30 14.00
N ASP A 49 24.68 -12.49 14.60
CA ASP A 49 24.96 -11.82 15.88
C ASP A 49 24.80 -12.80 17.04
N THR A 50 25.88 -13.04 17.75
CA THR A 50 25.94 -14.02 18.84
C THR A 50 25.11 -13.62 20.07
N LYS A 51 24.82 -12.32 20.25
CA LYS A 51 24.01 -11.84 21.36
C LYS A 51 22.51 -12.02 21.10
N SER A 52 22.03 -11.61 19.93
CA SER A 52 20.62 -11.72 19.56
C SER A 52 20.27 -13.05 18.90
N GLN A 53 21.25 -13.91 18.60
CA GLN A 53 21.06 -15.18 17.88
C GLN A 53 20.25 -15.01 16.59
N CYS A 54 20.47 -13.88 15.90
CA CYS A 54 19.75 -13.52 14.69
C CYS A 54 20.76 -12.98 13.66
N TYR A 55 20.54 -13.28 12.38
CA TYR A 55 21.32 -12.65 11.31
C TYR A 55 21.01 -11.16 11.24
N ARG A 56 22.06 -10.38 11.09
CA ARG A 56 22.01 -8.92 10.99
C ARG A 56 22.82 -8.44 9.79
N MET A 57 22.34 -7.38 9.16
CA MET A 57 23.10 -6.61 8.19
C MET A 57 23.77 -5.42 8.89
N LYS A 58 25.04 -5.21 8.63
CA LYS A 58 25.77 -4.00 9.04
C LYS A 58 26.36 -3.35 7.81
N ASP A 59 26.10 -2.06 7.66
CA ASP A 59 26.75 -1.20 6.71
C ASP A 59 27.82 -0.36 7.40
N PHE A 60 29.07 -0.57 7.05
CA PHE A 60 30.20 0.18 7.60
C PHE A 60 30.36 1.56 6.94
N GLY A 61 29.69 1.81 5.82
CA GLY A 61 29.68 3.09 5.12
C GLY A 61 28.57 4.02 5.61
N ASN A 62 27.42 3.46 6.01
CA ASN A 62 26.29 4.21 6.51
C ASN A 62 25.50 3.39 7.54
N GLU A 63 25.69 3.71 8.80
CA GLU A 63 25.10 2.96 9.92
C GLU A 63 23.56 3.01 9.97
N ALA A 64 22.94 4.01 9.34
CA ALA A 64 21.48 4.11 9.23
C ALA A 64 20.86 2.92 8.48
N TYR A 65 21.63 2.24 7.62
CA TYR A 65 21.22 1.06 6.87
C TYR A 65 21.71 -0.25 7.51
N SER A 66 21.68 -0.30 8.84
CA SER A 66 22.07 -1.49 9.62
C SER A 66 20.90 -1.96 10.47
N GLY A 67 20.61 -3.28 10.47
CA GLY A 67 19.52 -3.84 11.25
C GLY A 67 19.46 -5.37 11.23
N ASP A 68 18.43 -5.93 11.89
CA ASP A 68 18.15 -7.36 11.83
C ASP A 68 17.34 -7.72 10.56
N CYS A 69 17.07 -9.00 10.38
CA CYS A 69 16.30 -9.50 9.22
C CYS A 69 14.88 -8.92 9.15
N PHE A 70 14.26 -8.62 10.30
CA PHE A 70 12.92 -8.02 10.34
C PHE A 70 12.94 -6.55 9.92
N TRP A 71 13.96 -5.81 10.37
CA TRP A 71 14.18 -4.45 9.92
C TRP A 71 14.42 -4.41 8.40
N PHE A 72 15.22 -5.32 7.88
CA PHE A 72 15.51 -5.40 6.44
C PHE A 72 14.24 -5.73 5.64
N ALA A 73 13.46 -6.74 6.07
CA ALA A 73 12.19 -7.07 5.44
C ALA A 73 11.21 -5.91 5.49
N ALA A 74 11.07 -5.21 6.64
CA ALA A 74 10.24 -4.03 6.77
C ALA A 74 10.65 -2.92 5.79
N THR A 75 11.96 -2.65 5.67
CA THR A 75 12.50 -1.66 4.73
C THR A 75 12.17 -2.04 3.28
N MET A 76 12.34 -3.31 2.91
CA MET A 76 12.01 -3.80 1.57
C MET A 76 10.51 -3.75 1.26
N LEU A 77 9.66 -3.90 2.28
CA LEU A 77 8.21 -3.83 2.18
C LEU A 77 7.67 -2.39 2.28
N GLY A 78 8.52 -1.39 2.54
CA GLY A 78 8.08 -0.01 2.77
C GLY A 78 7.26 0.16 4.05
N LEU A 79 7.52 -0.68 5.08
CA LEU A 79 6.86 -0.67 6.38
C LEU A 79 7.80 -0.11 7.46
N ASP A 80 7.23 0.56 8.46
CA ASP A 80 7.98 0.94 9.65
C ASP A 80 8.05 -0.23 10.63
N VAL A 81 9.27 -0.65 10.97
CA VAL A 81 9.50 -1.81 11.83
C VAL A 81 8.94 -1.65 13.26
N ARG A 82 8.70 -0.43 13.72
CA ARG A 82 8.17 -0.19 15.07
C ARG A 82 6.65 -0.16 15.09
N SER A 83 6.04 0.61 14.19
CA SER A 83 4.58 0.75 14.12
C SER A 83 3.89 -0.44 13.43
N ASP A 84 4.53 -1.04 12.42
CA ASP A 84 3.95 -2.09 11.58
C ASP A 84 4.51 -3.49 11.87
N PHE A 85 5.19 -3.69 13.02
CA PHE A 85 5.93 -4.94 13.31
C PHE A 85 5.07 -6.19 13.15
N LYS A 86 3.82 -6.16 13.65
CA LYS A 86 2.87 -7.27 13.49
C LYS A 86 2.62 -7.60 12.01
N LYS A 87 2.49 -6.57 11.17
CA LYS A 87 2.28 -6.71 9.73
C LYS A 87 3.51 -7.29 9.04
N VAL A 88 4.71 -6.85 9.46
CA VAL A 88 5.99 -7.41 8.98
C VAL A 88 6.07 -8.90 9.26
N LEU A 89 5.74 -9.36 10.48
CA LEU A 89 5.75 -10.78 10.85
C LEU A 89 4.75 -11.59 10.00
N LEU A 90 3.52 -11.08 9.84
CA LEU A 90 2.49 -11.71 9.01
C LEU A 90 2.93 -11.86 7.56
N THR A 91 3.51 -10.81 7.00
CA THR A 91 3.98 -10.83 5.61
C THR A 91 5.13 -11.82 5.42
N ILE A 92 6.09 -11.87 6.35
CA ILE A 92 7.19 -12.86 6.31
C ILE A 92 6.65 -14.29 6.36
N ILE A 93 5.68 -14.58 7.24
CA ILE A 93 5.06 -15.90 7.34
C ILE A 93 4.40 -16.30 6.02
N GLN A 94 3.67 -15.37 5.39
CA GLN A 94 3.00 -15.60 4.11
C GLN A 94 3.98 -15.77 2.95
N ASP A 95 4.95 -14.87 2.85
CA ASP A 95 5.90 -14.83 1.73
C ASP A 95 6.83 -16.06 1.72
N LEU A 96 7.26 -16.51 2.90
CA LEU A 96 8.11 -17.70 3.06
C LEU A 96 7.31 -18.98 3.27
N ASN A 97 5.96 -18.91 3.23
CA ASN A 97 5.05 -20.03 3.44
C ASN A 97 5.38 -20.84 4.71
N LEU A 98 5.66 -20.12 5.81
CA LEU A 98 6.00 -20.73 7.08
C LEU A 98 4.77 -21.37 7.73
N ASN A 99 4.88 -22.61 8.20
CA ASN A 99 3.80 -23.34 8.84
C ASN A 99 3.65 -22.93 10.32
N ILE A 100 3.42 -21.62 10.56
CA ILE A 100 3.29 -21.02 11.88
C ILE A 100 1.83 -20.63 12.10
N THR A 101 1.21 -21.24 13.12
CA THR A 101 -0.17 -20.91 13.52
C THR A 101 -0.13 -19.71 14.45
N MET A 102 -0.72 -18.61 14.05
CA MET A 102 -0.81 -17.42 14.90
C MET A 102 -2.01 -17.54 15.84
N ASP A 103 -1.81 -18.05 17.02
CA ASP A 103 -2.74 -17.85 18.14
C ASP A 103 -2.58 -16.40 18.63
N PHE A 104 -3.31 -15.48 18.02
CA PHE A 104 -3.53 -14.20 18.66
C PHE A 104 -4.41 -14.46 19.88
N LYS A 105 -3.82 -14.53 21.09
CA LYS A 105 -4.57 -14.25 22.30
C LYS A 105 -5.12 -12.83 22.11
N THR A 106 -6.34 -12.79 21.56
CA THR A 106 -7.17 -11.60 21.69
C THR A 106 -7.31 -11.39 23.19
N ASP A 107 -6.82 -10.27 23.69
CA ASP A 107 -7.24 -9.79 25.00
C ASP A 107 -8.77 -9.74 24.98
N GLU A 108 -9.42 -10.75 25.53
CA GLU A 108 -10.86 -10.93 25.57
C GLU A 108 -11.58 -9.85 26.39
N ASN A 109 -10.88 -8.82 26.81
CA ASN A 109 -11.45 -7.65 27.48
C ASN A 109 -11.66 -6.42 26.57
N ARG A 110 -11.37 -6.51 25.27
CA ARG A 110 -11.94 -5.58 24.31
C ARG A 110 -13.10 -6.28 23.61
N LYS A 111 -14.33 -6.02 24.10
CA LYS A 111 -15.58 -6.40 23.48
C LYS A 111 -15.43 -6.33 21.96
N THR A 112 -15.51 -7.48 21.30
CA THR A 112 -15.63 -7.62 19.87
C THR A 112 -16.81 -6.78 19.41
N LYS A 113 -16.54 -5.53 19.03
CA LYS A 113 -17.50 -4.76 18.27
C LYS A 113 -17.51 -5.36 16.88
N SER A 114 -18.63 -5.99 16.56
CA SER A 114 -19.00 -6.39 15.22
C SER A 114 -18.58 -5.31 14.23
N PHE A 115 -18.03 -5.73 13.08
CA PHE A 115 -17.60 -4.86 11.97
C PHE A 115 -18.72 -4.00 11.35
N LYS A 116 -19.78 -3.71 12.10
CA LYS A 116 -20.92 -2.90 11.66
C LYS A 116 -20.79 -1.41 11.95
N ASP A 117 -19.86 -1.01 12.84
CA ASP A 117 -19.70 0.40 13.21
C ASP A 117 -18.22 0.76 13.33
N ILE A 118 -17.61 1.28 12.28
CA ILE A 118 -16.33 1.99 12.40
C ILE A 118 -16.63 3.35 13.05
N ARG A 119 -16.73 3.37 14.39
CA ARG A 119 -16.73 4.62 15.15
C ARG A 119 -15.28 5.00 15.45
N LEU A 120 -14.82 6.09 14.87
CA LEU A 120 -13.69 6.83 15.42
C LEU A 120 -14.14 7.54 16.71
N VAL A 121 -13.77 6.97 17.86
CA VAL A 121 -13.99 7.61 19.16
C VAL A 121 -12.92 8.69 19.32
N SER A 122 -13.36 9.93 19.41
CA SER A 122 -12.55 11.05 19.89
C SER A 122 -12.21 10.82 21.36
N SER A 123 -10.93 10.58 21.67
CA SER A 123 -10.44 10.68 23.04
C SER A 123 -10.27 12.16 23.40
N THR A 124 -11.21 12.68 24.18
CA THR A 124 -11.00 13.92 24.95
C THR A 124 -10.03 13.66 26.10
N SER A 125 -8.86 14.27 26.04
CA SER A 125 -8.13 14.65 27.23
C SER A 125 -7.57 16.05 27.05
N THR A 126 -8.01 16.92 27.94
CA THR A 126 -7.64 18.30 28.15
C THR A 126 -6.14 18.46 28.44
N ASN A 127 -5.44 19.29 27.71
CA ASN A 127 -4.74 20.51 28.17
C ASN A 127 -3.88 21.14 27.06
N ALA A 128 -4.30 22.34 26.75
CA ALA A 128 -3.62 23.56 26.27
C ALA A 128 -2.22 23.50 25.66
N LYS A 129 -2.17 23.95 24.45
CA LYS A 129 -1.35 24.92 23.73
C LYS A 129 -0.76 24.43 22.43
N GLU A 130 -1.30 25.04 21.39
CA GLU A 130 -0.68 25.51 20.14
C GLU A 130 0.07 24.51 19.26
N GLU A 131 -0.58 24.16 18.13
CA GLU A 131 -0.11 24.50 16.78
C GLU A 131 -1.12 23.94 15.79
N LEU A 132 -1.28 24.59 14.63
CA LEU A 132 -2.28 24.32 13.60
C LEU A 132 -2.36 22.80 13.25
N SER A 133 -3.19 22.06 13.97
CA SER A 133 -3.52 20.69 13.59
C SER A 133 -4.53 20.73 12.46
N GLU A 134 -4.16 20.20 11.30
CA GLU A 134 -5.13 19.86 10.26
C GLU A 134 -6.30 19.10 10.89
N LYS A 135 -7.48 19.68 10.84
CA LYS A 135 -8.69 19.12 11.45
C LYS A 135 -8.96 17.75 10.86
N LYS A 136 -8.80 16.69 11.64
CA LYS A 136 -9.21 15.32 11.28
C LYS A 136 -10.67 15.38 10.79
N LYS A 137 -10.92 15.02 9.52
CA LYS A 137 -12.29 14.99 8.99
C LYS A 137 -13.02 13.81 9.63
N ILE A 138 -13.97 14.10 10.49
CA ILE A 138 -14.86 13.12 11.10
C ILE A 138 -15.79 12.60 10.01
N PHE A 139 -15.88 11.29 9.85
CA PHE A 139 -16.80 10.65 8.90
C PHE A 139 -17.42 9.38 9.47
N LYS A 140 -18.55 8.96 8.91
CA LYS A 140 -19.19 7.67 9.17
C LYS A 140 -19.51 6.97 7.86
N LEU A 141 -19.23 5.68 7.81
CA LEU A 141 -19.52 4.80 6.68
C LEU A 141 -20.62 3.82 7.08
N TYR A 142 -21.65 3.73 6.27
CA TYR A 142 -22.70 2.73 6.40
C TYR A 142 -22.57 1.77 5.21
N GLU A 143 -21.92 0.65 5.46
CA GLU A 143 -21.65 -0.38 4.45
C GLU A 143 -22.93 -1.16 4.11
N GLN A 144 -23.00 -1.61 2.86
CA GLN A 144 -24.00 -2.57 2.38
C GLN A 144 -23.34 -3.64 1.52
N PRO A 145 -23.95 -4.81 1.36
CA PRO A 145 -23.53 -5.76 0.32
C PRO A 145 -23.60 -5.13 -1.06
N PHE A 146 -22.69 -5.50 -1.96
CA PHE A 146 -22.77 -5.06 -3.36
C PHE A 146 -24.10 -5.52 -3.97
N ARG A 147 -24.83 -4.59 -4.56
CA ARG A 147 -26.03 -4.89 -5.35
C ARG A 147 -25.64 -5.47 -6.70
N ALA A 148 -26.56 -6.17 -7.36
CA ALA A 148 -26.31 -6.78 -8.68
C ALA A 148 -25.90 -5.76 -9.76
N ASP A 149 -26.49 -4.56 -9.74
CA ASP A 149 -26.14 -3.45 -10.63
C ASP A 149 -24.75 -2.89 -10.34
N GLU A 150 -24.33 -2.88 -9.10
CA GLU A 150 -22.99 -2.45 -8.70
C GLU A 150 -21.92 -3.47 -9.11
N ILE A 151 -22.20 -4.76 -8.93
CA ILE A 151 -21.34 -5.85 -9.45
C ILE A 151 -21.21 -5.74 -10.96
N ALA A 152 -22.32 -5.59 -11.69
CA ALA A 152 -22.31 -5.41 -13.14
C ALA A 152 -21.54 -4.15 -13.57
N TYR A 153 -21.56 -3.07 -12.76
CA TYR A 153 -20.73 -1.88 -12.98
C TYR A 153 -19.24 -2.22 -12.98
N TRP A 154 -18.74 -2.96 -11.97
CA TRP A 154 -17.34 -3.33 -11.86
C TRP A 154 -16.91 -4.35 -12.92
N GLN A 155 -17.78 -5.31 -13.24
CA GLN A 155 -17.53 -6.33 -14.27
C GLN A 155 -17.32 -5.73 -15.67
N ARG A 156 -17.93 -4.58 -15.99
CA ARG A 156 -17.67 -3.86 -17.25
C ARG A 156 -16.19 -3.47 -17.45
N TYR A 157 -15.43 -3.37 -16.36
CA TYR A 157 -13.99 -3.08 -16.36
C TYR A 157 -13.15 -4.33 -16.10
N GLY A 158 -13.73 -5.52 -16.17
CA GLY A 158 -13.06 -6.78 -15.87
C GLY A 158 -12.76 -6.99 -14.38
N ILE A 159 -13.29 -6.14 -13.50
CA ILE A 159 -13.01 -6.18 -12.07
C ILE A 159 -13.91 -7.21 -11.38
N THR A 160 -13.29 -8.18 -10.71
CA THR A 160 -13.97 -9.27 -10.02
C THR A 160 -14.24 -8.97 -8.54
N ASP A 161 -15.21 -9.66 -7.95
CA ASP A 161 -15.54 -9.54 -6.53
C ASP A 161 -14.34 -9.87 -5.62
N LYS A 162 -13.52 -10.85 -6.02
CA LYS A 162 -12.29 -11.22 -5.30
C LYS A 162 -11.31 -10.06 -5.23
N VAL A 163 -11.17 -9.31 -6.31
CA VAL A 163 -10.30 -8.12 -6.36
C VAL A 163 -10.89 -7.00 -5.54
N LEU A 164 -12.20 -6.74 -5.59
CA LEU A 164 -12.84 -5.75 -4.73
C LEU A 164 -12.61 -6.04 -3.24
N GLN A 165 -12.73 -7.30 -2.83
CA GLN A 165 -12.45 -7.74 -1.46
C GLN A 165 -10.97 -7.56 -1.10
N LYS A 166 -10.04 -8.01 -1.97
CA LYS A 166 -8.59 -7.90 -1.77
C LYS A 166 -8.13 -6.46 -1.55
N TYR A 167 -8.76 -5.51 -2.25
CA TYR A 167 -8.42 -4.09 -2.20
C TYR A 167 -9.31 -3.28 -1.25
N HIS A 168 -10.07 -3.95 -0.38
CA HIS A 168 -10.97 -3.33 0.61
C HIS A 168 -11.94 -2.30 0.01
N VAL A 169 -12.40 -2.57 -1.21
CA VAL A 169 -13.46 -1.76 -1.83
C VAL A 169 -14.80 -2.13 -1.22
N LYS A 170 -15.57 -1.14 -0.81
CA LYS A 170 -16.87 -1.33 -0.17
C LYS A 170 -17.98 -0.63 -0.96
N SER A 171 -19.19 -1.20 -0.95
CA SER A 171 -20.41 -0.49 -1.31
C SER A 171 -20.98 0.18 -0.07
N LEU A 172 -21.41 1.43 -0.19
CA LEU A 172 -21.99 2.18 0.90
C LEU A 172 -23.48 2.46 0.65
N PHE A 173 -24.30 2.18 1.66
CA PHE A 173 -25.67 2.69 1.72
C PHE A 173 -25.64 4.20 1.95
N ARG A 174 -24.79 4.67 2.89
CA ARG A 174 -24.71 6.08 3.27
C ARG A 174 -23.30 6.47 3.71
N TYR A 175 -22.94 7.70 3.40
CA TYR A 175 -21.73 8.37 3.87
C TYR A 175 -22.12 9.65 4.61
N GLU A 176 -21.59 9.87 5.80
CA GLU A 176 -21.79 11.08 6.60
C GLU A 176 -20.44 11.68 6.96
N THR A 177 -20.36 13.01 6.90
CA THR A 177 -19.17 13.78 7.31
C THR A 177 -19.58 15.18 7.74
N ILE A 178 -18.60 15.95 8.20
CA ILE A 178 -18.73 17.37 8.46
C ILE A 178 -18.03 18.12 7.34
N SER A 179 -18.74 19.06 6.71
CA SER A 179 -18.17 19.92 5.66
C SER A 179 -17.04 20.81 6.20
N ASN A 180 -16.23 21.38 5.31
CA ASN A 180 -15.18 22.32 5.71
C ASN A 180 -15.74 23.58 6.45
N GLN A 181 -17.05 23.85 6.29
CA GLN A 181 -17.76 24.95 6.98
C GLN A 181 -18.36 24.52 8.32
N GLY A 182 -18.14 23.27 8.76
CA GLY A 182 -18.67 22.73 10.01
C GLY A 182 -20.09 22.18 9.93
N ASN A 183 -20.75 22.20 8.76
CA ASN A 183 -22.10 21.72 8.60
C ASN A 183 -22.15 20.20 8.38
N PRO A 184 -23.13 19.47 8.96
CA PRO A 184 -23.36 18.07 8.65
C PRO A 184 -23.63 17.88 7.17
N PHE A 185 -22.97 16.87 6.58
CA PHE A 185 -23.12 16.51 5.18
C PHE A 185 -23.34 15.00 5.08
N SER A 186 -24.34 14.57 4.34
CA SER A 186 -24.61 13.17 4.13
C SER A 186 -24.97 12.87 2.68
N LEU A 187 -24.58 11.66 2.24
CA LEU A 187 -24.91 11.11 0.93
C LEU A 187 -25.54 9.74 1.11
N THR A 188 -26.62 9.48 0.41
CA THR A 188 -27.27 8.17 0.38
C THR A 188 -27.18 7.59 -1.02
N SER A 189 -26.75 6.32 -1.11
CA SER A 189 -26.64 5.59 -2.37
C SER A 189 -28.03 5.30 -2.93
N THR A 190 -28.14 5.42 -4.24
CA THR A 190 -29.32 5.01 -5.01
C THR A 190 -28.89 4.09 -6.16
N LYS A 191 -29.87 3.48 -6.84
CA LYS A 191 -29.57 2.66 -8.03
C LYS A 191 -28.85 3.47 -9.13
N ASN A 192 -29.21 4.74 -9.30
CA ASN A 192 -28.61 5.61 -10.31
C ASN A 192 -27.31 6.28 -9.86
N GLU A 193 -27.12 6.45 -8.55
CA GLU A 193 -25.93 7.05 -7.94
C GLU A 193 -25.36 6.11 -6.88
N PRO A 194 -24.64 5.04 -7.28
CA PRO A 194 -23.95 4.16 -6.35
C PRO A 194 -22.80 4.91 -5.65
N ILE A 195 -22.51 4.50 -4.43
CA ILE A 195 -21.41 5.05 -3.63
C ILE A 195 -20.48 3.90 -3.28
N PHE A 196 -19.24 4.00 -3.70
CA PHE A 196 -18.18 3.09 -3.34
C PHE A 196 -17.15 3.76 -2.42
N CYS A 197 -16.40 2.97 -1.69
CA CYS A 197 -15.38 3.46 -0.79
C CYS A 197 -14.11 2.62 -0.94
N TYR A 198 -12.97 3.27 -1.13
CA TYR A 198 -11.64 2.69 -0.99
C TYR A 198 -11.16 2.96 0.44
N VAL A 199 -10.95 1.89 1.21
CA VAL A 199 -10.55 1.98 2.63
C VAL A 199 -9.05 1.72 2.75
N MET A 200 -8.33 2.66 3.37
CA MET A 200 -6.89 2.56 3.61
C MET A 200 -6.57 3.05 5.03
N GLY A 201 -6.57 2.12 5.99
CA GLY A 201 -6.39 2.48 7.40
C GLY A 201 -7.44 3.50 7.86
N ASP A 202 -6.97 4.65 8.36
CA ASP A 202 -7.84 5.76 8.84
C ASP A 202 -8.27 6.72 7.73
N PHE A 203 -7.86 6.50 6.49
CA PHE A 203 -8.20 7.31 5.34
C PHE A 203 -9.17 6.58 4.42
N VAL A 204 -10.16 7.32 3.89
CA VAL A 204 -11.12 6.79 2.94
C VAL A 204 -11.28 7.73 1.76
N LYS A 205 -11.37 7.14 0.58
CA LYS A 205 -11.73 7.84 -0.67
C LYS A 205 -13.08 7.32 -1.12
N ILE A 206 -14.06 8.20 -1.16
CA ILE A 206 -15.42 7.91 -1.62
C ILE A 206 -15.47 8.11 -3.12
N TYR A 207 -15.99 7.13 -3.84
CA TYR A 207 -16.12 7.16 -5.29
C TYR A 207 -17.59 7.09 -5.71
N ARG A 208 -18.02 8.07 -6.49
CA ARG A 208 -19.37 8.24 -7.02
C ARG A 208 -19.30 8.32 -8.54
N PRO A 209 -19.36 7.20 -9.27
CA PRO A 209 -19.09 7.16 -10.72
C PRO A 209 -20.00 8.06 -11.55
N ASN A 210 -21.25 8.20 -11.16
CA ASN A 210 -22.29 8.91 -11.93
C ASN A 210 -22.50 10.36 -11.46
N SER A 211 -21.77 10.82 -10.43
CA SER A 211 -21.90 12.17 -9.91
C SER A 211 -20.93 13.15 -10.57
N LYS A 212 -21.30 14.43 -10.66
CA LYS A 212 -20.36 15.49 -11.08
C LYS A 212 -19.15 15.58 -10.15
N LEU A 213 -19.37 15.50 -8.83
CA LEU A 213 -18.30 15.40 -7.84
C LEU A 213 -18.04 13.92 -7.56
N ARG A 214 -17.12 13.33 -8.33
CA ARG A 214 -16.86 11.89 -8.30
C ARG A 214 -16.16 11.42 -7.04
N PHE A 215 -15.30 12.25 -6.44
CA PHE A 215 -14.46 11.85 -5.32
C PHE A 215 -14.65 12.77 -4.12
N LEU A 216 -14.76 12.15 -2.94
CA LEU A 216 -14.73 12.80 -1.65
C LEU A 216 -13.72 12.07 -0.76
N TYR A 217 -13.27 12.73 0.28
CA TYR A 217 -12.23 12.20 1.15
C TYR A 217 -12.64 12.34 2.60
N GLY A 218 -12.35 11.31 3.41
CA GLY A 218 -12.52 11.29 4.85
C GLY A 218 -11.27 10.80 5.56
N GLY A 219 -11.08 11.23 6.82
CA GLY A 219 -9.95 10.80 7.63
C GLY A 219 -8.68 11.63 7.46
N ASP A 220 -7.58 11.11 7.96
CA ASP A 220 -6.28 11.78 7.98
C ASP A 220 -5.60 11.71 6.62
N LYS A 221 -5.39 12.89 6.02
CA LYS A 221 -4.72 13.07 4.73
C LYS A 221 -3.20 13.09 4.83
N SER A 222 -2.64 13.09 6.04
CA SER A 222 -1.20 13.28 6.27
C SER A 222 -0.34 12.09 5.84
N LYS A 223 -0.96 10.95 5.50
CA LYS A 223 -0.27 9.76 4.98
C LYS A 223 -0.27 9.78 3.45
N ASP A 224 0.87 9.46 2.87
CA ASP A 224 1.00 9.30 1.42
C ASP A 224 -0.01 8.25 0.93
N TYR A 225 -0.97 8.70 0.12
CA TYR A 225 -1.97 7.82 -0.46
C TYR A 225 -1.36 7.03 -1.60
N ILE A 226 -1.17 5.72 -1.41
CA ILE A 226 -0.72 4.80 -2.46
C ILE A 226 -1.66 3.60 -2.49
N PHE A 227 -2.65 3.65 -3.35
CA PHE A 227 -3.60 2.56 -3.49
C PHE A 227 -2.96 1.35 -4.18
N GLY A 228 -3.15 0.17 -3.61
CA GLY A 228 -2.61 -1.08 -4.13
C GLY A 228 -1.22 -1.45 -3.60
N PHE A 229 -0.54 -0.57 -2.85
CA PHE A 229 0.81 -0.82 -2.35
C PHE A 229 0.87 -2.01 -1.39
N GLU A 230 -0.12 -2.14 -0.51
CA GLU A 230 -0.23 -3.25 0.45
C GLU A 230 -0.51 -4.61 -0.20
N GLN A 231 -1.07 -4.60 -1.41
CA GLN A 231 -1.40 -5.79 -2.17
C GLN A 231 -0.26 -6.26 -3.09
N LEU A 232 0.83 -5.49 -3.17
CA LEU A 232 2.00 -5.86 -3.98
C LEU A 232 2.76 -7.01 -3.35
N PRO A 233 3.26 -7.97 -4.16
CA PRO A 233 4.21 -8.97 -3.69
C PRO A 233 5.54 -8.32 -3.31
N SER A 234 6.34 -9.01 -2.51
CA SER A 234 7.68 -8.54 -2.12
C SER A 234 8.64 -8.40 -3.31
N LYS A 235 8.45 -9.22 -4.35
CA LYS A 235 9.21 -9.18 -5.62
C LYS A 235 8.31 -9.44 -6.80
N GLY A 236 8.65 -8.88 -7.96
CA GLY A 236 7.93 -9.11 -9.21
C GLY A 236 8.71 -8.62 -10.42
N ASP A 237 8.28 -9.03 -11.62
CA ASP A 237 8.92 -8.57 -12.85
C ASP A 237 8.45 -7.19 -13.25
N ILE A 238 7.13 -6.98 -13.29
CA ILE A 238 6.53 -5.74 -13.78
C ILE A 238 5.60 -5.15 -12.73
N LEU A 239 5.73 -3.85 -12.52
CA LEU A 239 4.80 -3.01 -11.77
C LEU A 239 4.24 -1.92 -12.67
N PHE A 240 2.94 -1.76 -12.70
CA PHE A 240 2.27 -0.61 -13.34
C PHE A 240 1.96 0.48 -12.31
N ILE A 241 2.29 1.72 -12.64
CA ILE A 241 1.82 2.91 -11.91
C ILE A 241 0.77 3.58 -12.80
N THR A 242 -0.47 3.65 -12.31
CA THR A 242 -1.63 4.10 -13.09
C THR A 242 -2.21 5.41 -12.59
N GLY A 243 -3.15 5.96 -13.36
CA GLY A 243 -3.82 7.22 -13.03
C GLY A 243 -4.92 7.11 -11.97
N GLY A 244 -5.42 5.91 -11.66
CA GLY A 244 -6.54 5.77 -10.74
C GLY A 244 -6.77 4.38 -10.19
N GLU A 245 -7.56 4.31 -9.11
CA GLU A 245 -7.85 3.07 -8.39
C GLU A 245 -8.55 2.02 -9.26
N LYS A 246 -9.43 2.48 -10.15
CA LYS A 246 -10.16 1.57 -11.04
C LYS A 246 -9.21 0.83 -12.00
N ASP A 247 -8.17 1.51 -12.49
CA ASP A 247 -7.17 0.91 -13.37
C ASP A 247 -6.32 -0.11 -12.61
N VAL A 248 -5.95 0.20 -11.36
CA VAL A 248 -5.28 -0.76 -10.45
C VAL A 248 -6.12 -2.01 -10.27
N LEU A 249 -7.42 -1.87 -9.99
CA LEU A 249 -8.32 -3.01 -9.80
C LEU A 249 -8.47 -3.83 -11.08
N SER A 250 -8.59 -3.18 -12.24
CA SER A 250 -8.69 -3.85 -13.54
C SER A 250 -7.41 -4.65 -13.84
N LEU A 251 -6.23 -4.03 -13.71
CA LEU A 251 -4.94 -4.71 -13.90
C LEU A 251 -4.76 -5.87 -12.92
N SER A 252 -5.13 -5.70 -11.65
CA SER A 252 -5.08 -6.77 -10.67
C SER A 252 -6.00 -7.95 -11.01
N SER A 253 -7.16 -7.70 -11.61
CA SER A 253 -8.05 -8.75 -12.09
C SER A 253 -7.44 -9.58 -13.23
N HIS A 254 -6.48 -9.00 -13.94
CA HIS A 254 -5.67 -9.66 -14.96
C HIS A 254 -4.29 -10.12 -14.46
N HIS A 255 -4.12 -10.23 -13.14
CA HIS A 255 -2.90 -10.70 -12.47
C HIS A 255 -1.66 -9.80 -12.66
N PHE A 256 -1.84 -8.55 -13.02
CA PHE A 256 -0.76 -7.57 -13.04
C PHE A 256 -0.62 -6.86 -11.69
N ASN A 257 0.62 -6.55 -11.30
CA ASN A 257 0.89 -5.72 -10.15
C ASN A 257 0.69 -4.25 -10.54
N ALA A 258 -0.12 -3.54 -9.80
CA ALA A 258 -0.40 -2.14 -10.09
C ALA A 258 -0.65 -1.34 -8.81
N ILE A 259 -0.27 -0.06 -8.87
CA ILE A 259 -0.55 0.95 -7.84
C ILE A 259 -0.98 2.25 -8.50
N CYS A 260 -1.62 3.12 -7.71
CA CYS A 260 -1.79 4.51 -8.10
C CYS A 260 -1.63 5.44 -6.89
N PHE A 261 -1.25 6.68 -7.18
CA PHE A 261 -1.21 7.78 -6.23
C PHE A 261 -2.53 8.56 -6.24
N ASN A 262 -2.73 9.47 -5.30
CA ASN A 262 -3.97 10.25 -5.22
C ASN A 262 -4.25 11.08 -6.48
N SER A 263 -3.22 11.42 -7.24
CA SER A 263 -3.30 12.16 -8.50
C SER A 263 -2.12 11.76 -9.39
N GLU A 264 -2.31 11.74 -10.71
CA GLU A 264 -1.23 11.58 -11.70
C GLU A 264 -0.18 12.70 -11.62
N THR A 265 -0.53 13.80 -10.94
CA THR A 265 0.35 14.94 -10.73
C THR A 265 1.05 14.92 -9.36
N ALA A 266 0.77 13.92 -8.54
CA ALA A 266 1.43 13.77 -7.25
C ALA A 266 2.91 13.46 -7.45
N SER A 267 3.77 14.16 -6.72
CA SER A 267 5.17 13.81 -6.62
C SER A 267 5.29 12.46 -5.92
N ILE A 268 6.02 11.54 -6.52
CA ILE A 268 6.28 10.24 -5.89
C ILE A 268 7.47 10.42 -4.94
N PRO A 269 7.33 10.14 -3.64
CA PRO A 269 8.44 10.26 -2.70
C PRO A 269 9.62 9.35 -3.11
N GLU A 270 10.83 9.88 -3.11
CA GLU A 270 12.04 9.16 -3.50
C GLU A 270 12.24 7.83 -2.77
N PRO A 271 12.00 7.72 -1.44
CA PRO A 271 12.10 6.43 -0.74
C PRO A 271 11.11 5.37 -1.25
N ILE A 272 9.94 5.78 -1.72
CA ILE A 272 8.96 4.87 -2.32
C ILE A 272 9.46 4.37 -3.68
N ILE A 273 10.01 5.26 -4.50
CA ILE A 273 10.60 4.89 -5.80
C ILE A 273 11.71 3.87 -5.60
N GLU A 274 12.65 4.14 -4.70
CA GLU A 274 13.77 3.25 -4.38
C GLU A 274 13.27 1.88 -3.91
N SER A 275 12.30 1.85 -3.01
CA SER A 275 11.68 0.61 -2.54
C SER A 275 11.05 -0.19 -3.69
N LEU A 276 10.33 0.47 -4.59
CA LEU A 276 9.70 -0.19 -5.74
C LEU A 276 10.73 -0.71 -6.75
N GLN A 277 11.80 0.04 -7.02
CA GLN A 277 12.91 -0.38 -7.90
C GLN A 277 13.67 -1.60 -7.36
N LEU A 278 13.74 -1.76 -6.04
CA LEU A 278 14.32 -2.95 -5.41
C LEU A 278 13.40 -4.19 -5.52
N ARG A 279 12.09 -3.98 -5.62
CA ARG A 279 11.07 -5.05 -5.66
C ARG A 279 10.74 -5.51 -7.07
N PHE A 280 10.79 -4.59 -8.06
CA PHE A 280 10.33 -4.85 -9.42
C PHE A 280 11.44 -4.58 -10.43
N ARG A 281 11.61 -5.51 -11.38
CA ARG A 281 12.60 -5.38 -12.46
C ARG A 281 12.25 -4.24 -13.42
N HIS A 282 10.95 -4.08 -13.69
CA HIS A 282 10.43 -3.06 -14.59
C HIS A 282 9.28 -2.30 -13.94
N ILE A 283 9.36 -0.97 -13.93
CA ILE A 283 8.28 -0.10 -13.50
C ILE A 283 7.78 0.64 -14.73
N ILE A 284 6.47 0.56 -15.00
CA ILE A 284 5.83 1.12 -16.18
C ILE A 284 4.81 2.17 -15.72
N LEU A 285 4.96 3.40 -16.20
CA LEU A 285 3.96 4.45 -15.99
C LEU A 285 2.87 4.32 -17.07
N LEU A 286 1.64 4.06 -16.63
CA LEU A 286 0.47 3.89 -17.49
C LEU A 286 -0.56 4.98 -17.16
N TYR A 287 -0.37 6.17 -17.74
CA TYR A 287 -1.24 7.32 -17.57
C TYR A 287 -2.05 7.61 -18.83
N ASP A 288 -3.13 8.37 -18.68
CA ASP A 288 -3.97 8.81 -19.79
C ASP A 288 -3.17 9.67 -20.80
N THR A 289 -3.57 9.61 -22.09
CA THR A 289 -2.84 10.16 -23.24
C THR A 289 -3.24 11.58 -23.62
N ASP A 290 -3.67 12.46 -22.70
CA ASP A 290 -3.81 13.87 -23.05
C ASP A 290 -2.42 14.57 -23.10
N GLU A 291 -2.28 15.63 -23.88
CA GLU A 291 -0.98 16.29 -24.14
C GLU A 291 -0.29 16.77 -22.86
N THR A 292 -1.05 17.26 -21.90
CA THR A 292 -0.52 17.74 -20.60
C THR A 292 0.01 16.56 -19.76
N ARG A 293 -0.66 15.42 -19.81
CA ARG A 293 -0.29 14.21 -19.07
C ARG A 293 0.90 13.49 -19.70
N ILE A 294 1.01 13.51 -21.03
CA ILE A 294 2.20 12.98 -21.73
C ILE A 294 3.47 13.70 -21.27
N LYS A 295 3.45 15.03 -21.18
CA LYS A 295 4.60 15.80 -20.70
C LYS A 295 4.98 15.40 -19.26
N ARG A 296 4.01 15.35 -18.35
CA ARG A 296 4.20 14.96 -16.94
C ARG A 296 4.63 13.51 -16.78
N SER A 297 4.08 12.60 -17.58
CA SER A 297 4.49 11.19 -17.62
C SER A 297 5.97 11.06 -17.98
N ARG A 298 6.48 11.87 -18.91
CA ARG A 298 7.91 11.92 -19.27
C ARG A 298 8.76 12.47 -18.13
N GLU A 299 8.33 13.56 -17.50
CA GLU A 299 9.02 14.17 -16.34
C GLU A 299 9.09 13.18 -15.16
N ALA A 300 7.97 12.54 -14.82
CA ALA A 300 7.92 11.49 -13.78
C ALA A 300 8.77 10.27 -14.18
N GLY A 301 8.73 9.83 -15.43
CA GLY A 301 9.54 8.73 -15.95
C GLY A 301 11.03 9.00 -15.84
N GLN A 302 11.47 10.23 -16.14
CA GLN A 302 12.86 10.64 -15.97
C GLN A 302 13.29 10.63 -14.50
N ALA A 303 12.44 11.13 -13.58
CA ALA A 303 12.71 11.12 -12.14
C ALA A 303 12.85 9.71 -11.57
N ILE A 304 12.06 8.75 -12.10
CA ILE A 304 12.06 7.36 -11.64
C ILE A 304 13.08 6.51 -12.42
N GLY A 305 13.66 7.03 -13.51
CA GLY A 305 14.53 6.25 -14.40
C GLY A 305 13.77 5.18 -15.20
N THR A 306 12.48 5.43 -15.50
CA THR A 306 11.59 4.49 -16.21
C THR A 306 11.15 5.07 -17.54
N ILE A 307 10.71 4.19 -18.46
CA ILE A 307 10.15 4.61 -19.75
C ILE A 307 8.63 4.71 -19.60
N PRO A 308 8.02 5.88 -19.80
CA PRO A 308 6.56 5.99 -19.78
C PRO A 308 5.93 5.20 -20.94
N CYS A 309 5.00 4.33 -20.62
CA CYS A 309 4.19 3.65 -21.63
C CYS A 309 3.00 4.54 -21.98
N ILE A 310 3.01 5.09 -23.20
CA ILE A 310 1.93 5.93 -23.71
C ILE A 310 1.10 5.08 -24.68
N LEU A 311 -0.10 4.68 -24.25
CA LEU A 311 -1.03 4.00 -25.13
C LEU A 311 -1.58 4.99 -26.17
N SER A 312 -1.40 4.69 -27.46
CA SER A 312 -1.91 5.57 -28.52
C SER A 312 -3.44 5.59 -28.57
N LYS A 313 -4.04 6.73 -28.93
CA LYS A 313 -5.51 6.85 -29.11
C LYS A 313 -6.08 5.82 -30.09
N SER A 314 -5.29 5.33 -31.04
CA SER A 314 -5.68 4.27 -31.99
C SER A 314 -5.93 2.91 -31.34
N PHE A 315 -5.35 2.64 -30.18
CA PHE A 315 -5.59 1.41 -29.43
C PHE A 315 -7.02 1.36 -28.86
N PHE A 316 -7.55 2.50 -28.43
CA PHE A 316 -8.92 2.62 -27.89
C PHE A 316 -10.00 2.70 -28.97
N ALA A 317 -9.64 3.10 -30.20
CA ALA A 317 -10.60 3.24 -31.30
C ALA A 317 -11.06 1.88 -31.89
N ARG A 318 -10.27 0.81 -31.71
CA ARG A 318 -10.58 -0.53 -32.26
C ARG A 318 -11.59 -1.32 -31.44
N ASN A 319 -11.94 -0.91 -30.23
CA ASN A 319 -12.85 -1.64 -29.33
C ASN A 319 -14.22 -0.95 -29.18
N LYS A 320 -14.63 -0.10 -30.11
CA LYS A 320 -15.95 0.55 -30.12
C LYS A 320 -16.91 0.00 -31.18
N ASN A 321 -16.63 -1.19 -31.70
CA ASN A 321 -17.57 -1.92 -32.55
C ASN A 321 -18.10 -3.16 -31.84
#